data_376804b64b274f5c68e84c65a001ba54
#
_entry.id   376804b64b274f5c68e84c65a001ba54
#
_cell.length_a   1.000
_cell.length_b   1.000
_cell.length_c   1.000
_cell.angle_alpha   90.00
_cell.angle_beta   90.00
_cell.angle_gamma   90.00
#
_symmetry.space_group_name_H-M   'P 1'
#
loop_
_entity.id
_entity.type
_entity.pdbx_description
1 polymer ?
#
loop_
_entity_poly.entity_id
_entity_poly.type
_entity_poly.pdbx_seq_one_letter_code
_entity_poly.pdbx_strand_id
1 'polypeptide(L)' 'MARETYLRSREAAAYIGVCYRTMQTYIADGLIPCTKPGGRWLFKKRDLDAFLNNENR' A
#
# COMPACT_ATOMS: atom_id res chain seq x y z
N MET A 1 0.60 -21.55 -9.89
CA MET A 1 1.04 -20.92 -8.75
C MET A 1 0.82 -19.43 -8.79
N ALA A 2 0.06 -18.95 -7.90
CA ALA A 2 -0.25 -17.53 -7.88
C ALA A 2 0.86 -16.75 -7.22
N ARG A 3 1.26 -15.69 -7.85
CA ARG A 3 2.27 -14.87 -7.32
C ARG A 3 1.69 -13.53 -7.02
N GLU A 4 1.68 -13.18 -5.77
CA GLU A 4 1.21 -11.87 -5.40
C GLU A 4 2.17 -10.83 -5.91
N THR A 5 1.64 -9.73 -6.37
CA THR A 5 2.47 -8.62 -6.77
C THR A 5 2.62 -7.69 -5.59
N TYR A 6 3.84 -7.53 -5.14
CA TYR A 6 4.11 -6.64 -4.01
C TYR A 6 4.75 -5.36 -4.49
N LEU A 7 4.34 -4.27 -3.87
CA LEU A 7 4.87 -2.94 -4.19
C LEU A 7 5.56 -2.37 -2.96
N ARG A 8 6.59 -1.60 -3.20
CA ARG A 8 7.26 -0.88 -2.12
C ARG A 8 6.47 0.36 -1.78
N SER A 9 6.84 1.00 -0.66
CA SER A 9 6.10 2.19 -0.21
C SER A 9 5.97 3.23 -1.32
N ARG A 10 7.06 3.50 -2.00
CA ARG A 10 7.02 4.52 -3.05
C ARG A 10 6.15 4.10 -4.20
N GLU A 11 6.25 2.84 -4.57
CA GLU A 11 5.45 2.34 -5.68
C GLU A 11 3.98 2.31 -5.29
N ALA A 12 3.71 1.93 -4.05
CA ALA A 12 2.34 1.92 -3.59
C ALA A 12 1.75 3.31 -3.55
N ALA A 13 2.54 4.28 -3.12
CA ALA A 13 2.08 5.67 -3.10
C ALA A 13 1.73 6.14 -4.50
N ALA A 14 2.57 5.84 -5.46
CA ALA A 14 2.30 6.21 -6.84
C ALA A 14 1.06 5.48 -7.36
N TYR A 15 0.91 4.25 -6.97
CA TYR A 15 -0.21 3.45 -7.44
C TYR A 15 -1.55 4.05 -6.98
N ILE A 16 -1.61 4.51 -5.74
CA ILE A 16 -2.86 5.09 -5.25
C ILE A 16 -2.91 6.60 -5.43
N GLY A 17 -1.86 7.19 -5.98
CA GLY A 17 -1.91 8.59 -6.35
C GLY A 17 -1.67 9.58 -5.23
N VAL A 18 -0.86 9.22 -4.25
CA VAL A 18 -0.52 10.13 -3.16
C VAL A 18 0.99 10.28 -3.09
N CYS A 19 1.46 11.31 -2.42
CA CYS A 19 2.89 11.45 -2.26
C CYS A 19 3.39 10.54 -1.17
N TYR A 20 4.68 10.29 -1.19
CA TYR A 20 5.29 9.35 -0.25
C TYR A 20 5.01 9.73 1.19
N ARG A 21 5.04 11.00 1.46
CA ARG A 21 4.80 11.48 2.81
C ARG A 21 3.38 11.12 3.29
N THR A 22 2.40 11.33 2.42
CA THR A 22 1.03 10.96 2.75
C THR A 22 0.92 9.46 2.95
N MET A 23 1.63 8.70 2.12
CA MET A 23 1.63 7.26 2.25
C MET A 23 2.14 6.83 3.62
N GLN A 24 3.18 7.47 4.10
CA GLN A 24 3.72 7.16 5.41
C GLN A 24 2.70 7.42 6.51
N THR A 25 1.94 8.49 6.37
CA THR A 25 0.88 8.79 7.32
C THR A 25 -0.17 7.68 7.33
N TYR A 26 -0.54 7.22 6.15
CA TYR A 26 -1.52 6.13 6.06
C TYR A 26 -1.00 4.87 6.73
N ILE A 27 0.28 4.58 6.55
CA ILE A 27 0.89 3.41 7.18
C ILE A 27 0.86 3.56 8.69
N ALA A 28 1.24 4.71 9.17
CA ALA A 28 1.30 4.96 10.62
C ALA A 28 -0.07 4.87 11.25
N ASP A 29 -1.10 5.30 10.54
CA ASP A 29 -2.46 5.25 11.04
C ASP A 29 -3.09 3.87 10.90
N GLY A 30 -2.43 2.98 10.21
CA GLY A 30 -2.96 1.64 10.01
C GLY A 30 -4.10 1.59 9.02
N LEU A 31 -4.17 2.56 8.12
CA LEU A 31 -5.24 2.60 7.14
C LEU A 31 -5.02 1.61 6.00
N ILE A 32 -3.78 1.27 5.73
CA ILE A 32 -3.44 0.38 4.65
C ILE A 32 -2.75 -0.85 5.20
N PRO A 33 -3.29 -2.04 4.93
CA PRO A 33 -2.61 -3.27 5.38
C PRO A 33 -1.29 -3.42 4.66
N CYS A 34 -0.28 -3.79 5.38
CA CYS A 34 1.04 -3.97 4.77
C CYS A 34 1.78 -5.08 5.50
N THR A 35 2.79 -5.58 4.82
CA THR A 35 3.62 -6.63 5.36
C THR A 35 5.04 -6.12 5.44
N LYS A 36 5.75 -6.55 6.45
CA LYS A 36 7.12 -6.06 6.63
C LYS A 36 8.10 -7.21 6.84
N PRO A 37 8.21 -8.11 5.89
CA PRO A 37 9.18 -9.20 6.03
C PRO A 37 10.58 -8.65 5.80
N GLY A 38 11.49 -9.00 6.67
CA GLY A 38 12.86 -8.55 6.51
C GLY A 38 13.07 -7.06 6.63
N GLY A 39 12.14 -6.37 7.29
CA GLY A 39 12.31 -4.95 7.55
C GLY A 39 11.91 -4.01 6.45
N ARG A 40 11.24 -4.50 5.43
CA ARG A 40 10.79 -3.67 4.33
C ARG A 40 9.29 -3.65 4.26
N TRP A 41 8.73 -2.49 3.96
CA TRP A 41 7.29 -2.36 3.79
C TRP A 41 6.90 -2.87 2.42
N LEU A 42 6.06 -3.89 2.39
CA LEU A 42 5.55 -4.44 1.14
C LEU A 42 4.03 -4.38 1.16
N PHE A 43 3.46 -3.97 0.06
CA PHE A 43 2.03 -3.82 -0.07
C PHE A 43 1.51 -4.72 -1.15
N LYS A 44 0.38 -5.37 -0.91
CA LYS A 44 -0.25 -6.17 -1.93
C LYS A 44 -1.09 -5.27 -2.80
N LYS A 45 -1.00 -5.50 -4.08
CA LYS A 45 -1.75 -4.71 -5.02
C LYS A 45 -3.25 -4.76 -4.74
N ARG A 46 -3.73 -5.92 -4.39
CA ARG A 46 -5.16 -6.06 -4.09
C ARG A 46 -5.57 -5.25 -2.86
N ASP A 47 -4.68 -5.15 -1.89
CA ASP A 47 -4.96 -4.34 -0.71
C ASP A 47 -5.09 -2.87 -1.08
N LEU A 48 -4.24 -2.42 -1.99
CA LEU A 48 -4.31 -1.05 -2.44
C LEU A 48 -5.57 -0.80 -3.24
N ASP A 49 -5.98 -1.77 -4.03
CA ASP A 49 -7.24 -1.65 -4.77
C ASP A 49 -8.42 -1.53 -3.83
N ALA A 50 -8.41 -2.31 -2.77
CA ALA A 50 -9.49 -2.25 -1.80
C ALA A 50 -9.51 -0.89 -1.11
N PHE A 51 -8.34 -0.36 -0.81
CA PHE A 51 -8.25 0.95 -0.19
C PHE A 51 -8.83 2.01 -1.11
N LEU A 52 -8.48 1.94 -2.39
CA LEU A 52 -8.98 2.89 -3.36
C LEU A 52 -10.48 2.81 -3.51
N ASN A 53 -11.01 1.62 -3.49
CA ASN A 53 -12.45 1.44 -3.59
C ASN A 53 -13.17 2.07 -2.42
N ASN A 54 -12.62 1.92 -1.24
CA ASN A 54 -13.21 2.52 -0.06
C ASN A 54 -13.15 4.03 -0.09
N GLU A 55 -12.02 4.55 -0.55
CA GLU A 55 -11.84 5.98 -0.62
C GLU A 55 -12.73 6.61 -1.65
N ASN A 56 -13.03 5.83 -2.64
CA ASN A 56 -13.66 6.36 -3.81
C ASN A 56 -15.16 6.25 -3.80
N ARG A 57 -15.77 6.50 -2.74
CA ARG A 57 -17.20 6.36 -2.65
C ARG A 57 -18.01 7.53 -2.93
#